data_16f68fe7b1749deae15136e1b11fff93
#
_entry.id   16f68fe7b1749deae15136e1b11fff93
#
_cell.length_a   1.000
_cell.length_b   1.000
_cell.length_c   1.000
_cell.angle_alpha   90.00
_cell.angle_beta   90.00
_cell.angle_gamma   90.00
#
_symmetry.space_group_name_H-M   'P 1'
#
loop_
_entity.id
_entity.type
_entity.pdbx_description
1 polymer ?
#
loop_
_entity_poly.entity_id
_entity_poly.type
_entity_poly.pdbx_seq_one_letter_code
_entity_poly.pdbx_strand_id
1 'polypeptide(L)'
;MSKALTIGQVAATSGVSTHTLRYYEQAGLLRSIGRTDAGHRLYAPGDLDWLQFVMRLKATGMPIAGMQAFAALRAEGDATFGARRAMLIEHRDAVLARIAELQTNLDAISDKIAFYEAAEREASTG
;
A
#
# COMPACT_ATOMS: atom_id res chain seq x y z
N MET A 1 4.97 -11.33 -25.97
CA MET A 1 6.25 -11.37 -25.26
C MET A 1 6.32 -10.25 -24.23
N SER A 2 6.70 -10.63 -23.02
CA SER A 2 6.87 -9.67 -21.94
C SER A 2 8.10 -8.81 -22.18
N LYS A 3 7.95 -7.51 -22.14
CA LYS A 3 9.02 -6.56 -22.35
C LYS A 3 9.51 -6.03 -21.01
N ALA A 4 10.80 -6.10 -20.74
CA ALA A 4 11.37 -5.51 -19.53
C ALA A 4 11.15 -4.00 -19.52
N LEU A 5 10.91 -3.47 -18.31
CA LEU A 5 10.60 -2.05 -18.10
C LEU A 5 11.77 -1.34 -17.42
N THR A 6 12.05 -0.11 -17.86
CA THR A 6 13.03 0.74 -17.18
C THR A 6 12.41 1.35 -15.91
N ILE A 7 13.26 1.82 -15.00
CA ILE A 7 12.76 2.49 -13.78
C ILE A 7 11.89 3.71 -14.12
N GLY A 8 12.24 4.43 -15.19
CA GLY A 8 11.45 5.58 -15.63
C GLY A 8 10.07 5.17 -16.13
N GLN A 9 9.97 4.05 -16.85
CA GLN A 9 8.69 3.52 -17.32
C GLN A 9 7.83 3.04 -16.16
N VAL A 10 8.43 2.37 -15.18
CA VAL A 10 7.72 1.93 -13.97
C VAL A 10 7.20 3.13 -13.20
N ALA A 11 8.02 4.17 -13.01
CA ALA A 11 7.63 5.39 -12.33
C ALA A 11 6.46 6.08 -13.05
N ALA A 12 6.55 6.21 -14.37
CA ALA A 12 5.51 6.87 -15.16
C ALA A 12 4.17 6.12 -15.10
N THR A 13 4.22 4.78 -15.15
CA THR A 13 3.02 3.96 -15.15
C THR A 13 2.38 3.85 -13.76
N SER A 14 3.18 3.74 -12.71
CA SER A 14 2.69 3.54 -11.34
C SER A 14 2.40 4.84 -10.60
N GLY A 15 2.95 5.96 -11.05
CA GLY A 15 2.85 7.22 -10.32
C GLY A 15 3.81 7.31 -9.13
N VAL A 16 4.66 6.31 -8.93
CA VAL A 16 5.65 6.28 -7.85
C VAL A 16 6.95 6.90 -8.37
N SER A 17 7.56 7.80 -7.59
CA SER A 17 8.81 8.45 -8.00
C SER A 17 9.96 7.44 -8.12
N THR A 18 10.95 7.75 -8.97
CA THR A 18 12.15 6.91 -9.09
C THR A 18 12.90 6.83 -7.76
N HIS A 19 12.87 7.89 -6.97
CA HIS A 19 13.47 7.89 -5.64
C HIS A 19 12.82 6.84 -4.72
N THR A 20 11.50 6.78 -4.70
CA THR A 20 10.75 5.80 -3.91
C THR A 20 10.99 4.38 -4.42
N LEU A 21 11.07 4.19 -5.74
CA LEU A 21 11.37 2.89 -6.33
C LEU A 21 12.75 2.38 -5.91
N ARG A 22 13.74 3.27 -5.88
CA ARG A 22 15.08 2.91 -5.40
C ARG A 22 15.07 2.53 -3.93
N TYR A 23 14.28 3.25 -3.14
CA TYR A 23 14.10 2.92 -1.73
C TYR A 23 13.48 1.53 -1.56
N TYR A 24 12.45 1.21 -2.33
CA TYR A 24 11.82 -0.12 -2.28
C TYR A 24 12.79 -1.21 -2.71
N GLU A 25 13.64 -0.95 -3.69
CA GLU A 25 14.67 -1.91 -4.10
C GLU A 25 15.68 -2.15 -2.97
N GLN A 26 16.15 -1.10 -2.33
CA GLN A 26 17.08 -1.21 -1.20
C GLN A 26 16.45 -1.93 0.00
N ALA A 27 15.15 -1.73 0.19
CA ALA A 27 14.41 -2.38 1.27
C ALA A 27 14.07 -3.84 0.99
N GLY A 28 14.40 -4.34 -0.21
CA GLY A 28 14.13 -5.73 -0.59
C GLY A 28 12.70 -5.98 -1.05
N LEU A 29 11.95 -4.93 -1.34
CA LEU A 29 10.56 -5.06 -1.79
C LEU A 29 10.43 -5.19 -3.30
N LEU A 30 11.43 -4.75 -4.03
CA LEU A 30 11.44 -4.73 -5.50
C LEU A 30 12.81 -5.19 -5.97
N ARG A 31 12.84 -6.08 -6.98
CA ARG A 31 14.10 -6.58 -7.54
C ARG A 31 14.18 -6.26 -9.01
N SER A 32 15.31 -5.67 -9.44
CA SER A 32 15.58 -5.53 -10.85
C SER A 32 15.97 -6.88 -11.44
N ILE A 33 15.59 -7.12 -12.70
CA ILE A 33 15.91 -8.36 -13.42
C ILE A 33 17.17 -8.23 -14.26
N GLY A 34 17.75 -7.05 -14.33
CA GLY A 34 18.96 -6.78 -15.11
C GLY A 34 19.18 -5.29 -15.26
N ARG A 35 20.06 -4.94 -16.20
CA ARG A 35 20.35 -3.55 -16.52
C ARG A 35 20.46 -3.37 -18.03
N THR A 36 20.19 -2.16 -18.49
CA THR A 36 20.44 -1.77 -19.88
C THR A 36 21.95 -1.64 -20.11
N ASP A 37 22.37 -1.52 -21.37
CA ASP A 37 23.77 -1.25 -21.72
C ASP A 37 24.28 0.04 -21.06
N ALA A 38 23.39 0.99 -20.81
CA ALA A 38 23.73 2.24 -20.12
C ALA A 38 23.75 2.10 -18.59
N GLY A 39 23.52 0.89 -18.06
CA GLY A 39 23.56 0.63 -16.63
C GLY A 39 22.26 0.91 -15.88
N HIS A 40 21.17 1.19 -16.57
CA HIS A 40 19.86 1.45 -15.97
C HIS A 40 19.16 0.14 -15.60
N ARG A 41 18.46 0.14 -14.45
CA ARG A 41 17.74 -1.03 -13.94
C ARG A 41 16.58 -1.41 -14.85
N LEU A 42 16.36 -2.71 -15.00
CA LEU A 42 15.23 -3.28 -15.72
C LEU A 42 14.36 -4.11 -14.77
N TYR A 43 13.06 -4.04 -14.96
CA TYR A 43 12.06 -4.73 -14.13
C TYR A 43 11.16 -5.58 -15.01
N ALA A 44 10.65 -6.69 -14.45
CA ALA A 44 9.68 -7.53 -15.14
C ALA A 44 8.31 -6.85 -15.16
N PRO A 45 7.50 -7.07 -16.22
CA PRO A 45 6.15 -6.50 -16.26
C PRO A 45 5.27 -6.86 -15.06
N GLY A 46 5.42 -8.08 -14.54
CA GLY A 46 4.69 -8.51 -13.34
C GLY A 46 5.04 -7.72 -12.08
N ASP A 47 6.18 -7.04 -12.07
CA ASP A 47 6.58 -6.20 -10.94
C ASP A 47 5.71 -4.96 -10.79
N LEU A 48 5.02 -4.52 -11.85
CA LEU A 48 4.06 -3.42 -11.74
C LEU A 48 2.87 -3.81 -10.85
N ASP A 49 2.31 -4.99 -11.06
CA ASP A 49 1.19 -5.47 -10.24
C ASP A 49 1.63 -5.66 -8.79
N TRP A 50 2.81 -6.23 -8.60
CA TRP A 50 3.39 -6.41 -7.28
C TRP A 50 3.62 -5.06 -6.58
N LEU A 51 4.18 -4.08 -7.30
CA LEU A 51 4.41 -2.75 -6.76
C LEU A 51 3.10 -2.09 -6.32
N GLN A 52 2.04 -2.20 -7.14
CA GLN A 52 0.73 -1.66 -6.79
C GLN A 52 0.19 -2.30 -5.52
N PHE A 53 0.40 -3.61 -5.35
CA PHE A 53 -0.01 -4.31 -4.16
C PHE A 53 0.77 -3.86 -2.92
N VAL A 54 2.08 -3.70 -3.04
CA VAL A 54 2.94 -3.16 -1.96
C VAL A 54 2.45 -1.78 -1.53
N MET A 55 2.11 -0.93 -2.50
CA MET A 55 1.57 0.41 -2.20
C MET A 55 0.24 0.33 -1.44
N ARG A 56 -0.58 -0.66 -1.75
CA ARG A 56 -1.85 -0.90 -1.06
C ARG A 56 -1.62 -1.35 0.38
N LEU A 57 -0.65 -2.22 0.60
CA LEU A 57 -0.26 -2.64 1.95
C LEU A 57 0.24 -1.45 2.77
N LYS A 58 1.07 -0.61 2.16
CA LYS A 58 1.57 0.60 2.80
C LYS A 58 0.44 1.56 3.15
N ALA A 59 -0.47 1.80 2.21
CA ALA A 59 -1.61 2.71 2.41
C ALA A 59 -2.53 2.26 3.54
N THR A 60 -2.60 0.96 3.79
CA THR A 60 -3.44 0.38 4.83
C THR A 60 -2.68 0.10 6.14
N GLY A 61 -1.43 0.57 6.22
CA GLY A 61 -0.69 0.60 7.49
C GLY A 61 0.17 -0.60 7.80
N MET A 62 0.46 -1.47 6.80
CA MET A 62 1.40 -2.56 7.06
C MET A 62 2.80 -2.00 7.28
N PRO A 63 3.48 -2.35 8.40
CA PRO A 63 4.85 -1.91 8.65
C PRO A 63 5.81 -2.45 7.59
N ILE A 64 6.93 -1.74 7.38
CA ILE A 64 7.94 -2.15 6.40
C ILE A 64 8.44 -3.57 6.66
N ALA A 65 8.62 -3.96 7.93
CA ALA A 65 9.05 -5.31 8.29
C ALA A 65 8.05 -6.37 7.80
N GLY A 66 6.76 -6.09 7.88
CA GLY A 66 5.72 -6.98 7.38
C GLY A 66 5.75 -7.10 5.85
N MET A 67 5.93 -5.97 5.16
CA MET A 67 6.05 -5.97 3.70
C MET A 67 7.29 -6.74 3.25
N GLN A 68 8.41 -6.60 3.96
CA GLN A 68 9.64 -7.35 3.68
C GLN A 68 9.44 -8.86 3.87
N ALA A 69 8.76 -9.25 4.95
CA ALA A 69 8.46 -10.66 5.21
C ALA A 69 7.57 -11.25 4.11
N PHE A 70 6.56 -10.50 3.66
CA PHE A 70 5.69 -10.92 2.57
C PHE A 70 6.47 -11.06 1.26
N ALA A 71 7.34 -10.10 0.95
CA ALA A 71 8.16 -10.13 -0.25
C ALA A 71 9.11 -11.35 -0.25
N ALA A 72 9.67 -11.69 0.91
CA ALA A 72 10.53 -12.86 1.05
C ALA A 72 9.77 -14.16 0.76
N LEU A 73 8.54 -14.28 1.29
CA LEU A 73 7.69 -15.44 1.01
C LEU A 73 7.34 -15.53 -0.48
N ARG A 74 7.02 -14.38 -1.09
CA ARG A 74 6.71 -14.33 -2.52
C ARG A 74 7.90 -14.83 -3.35
N ALA A 75 9.11 -14.47 -2.97
CA ALA A 75 10.33 -14.89 -3.66
C ALA A 75 10.56 -16.40 -3.55
N GLU A 76 10.08 -17.05 -2.49
CA GLU A 76 10.18 -18.49 -2.31
C GLU A 76 9.22 -19.28 -3.21
N GLY A 77 8.19 -18.63 -3.75
CA GLY A 77 7.30 -19.23 -4.74
C GLY A 77 6.04 -19.87 -4.18
N ASP A 78 5.46 -20.77 -4.96
CA ASP A 78 4.11 -21.30 -4.74
C ASP A 78 3.95 -22.04 -3.41
N ALA A 79 5.00 -22.64 -2.88
CA ALA A 79 4.95 -23.32 -1.59
C ALA A 79 4.54 -22.39 -0.45
N THR A 80 4.62 -21.07 -0.65
CA THR A 80 4.30 -20.09 0.39
C THR A 80 2.90 -19.47 0.23
N PHE A 81 2.06 -19.95 -0.66
CA PHE A 81 0.71 -19.41 -0.85
C PHE A 81 -0.08 -19.40 0.46
N GLY A 82 -0.03 -20.47 1.23
CA GLY A 82 -0.73 -20.55 2.51
C GLY A 82 -0.23 -19.54 3.53
N ALA A 83 1.10 -19.40 3.64
CA ALA A 83 1.72 -18.44 4.55
C ALA A 83 1.39 -17.01 4.15
N ARG A 84 1.43 -16.70 2.86
CA ARG A 84 1.08 -15.37 2.35
C ARG A 84 -0.39 -15.04 2.62
N ARG A 85 -1.28 -16.01 2.41
CA ARG A 85 -2.70 -15.83 2.70
C ARG A 85 -2.92 -15.55 4.19
N ALA A 86 -2.24 -16.28 5.07
CA ALA A 86 -2.35 -16.08 6.51
C ALA A 86 -1.92 -14.67 6.92
N MET A 87 -0.84 -14.16 6.35
CA MET A 87 -0.38 -12.79 6.60
C MET A 87 -1.41 -11.76 6.16
N LEU A 88 -2.03 -11.96 5.00
CA LEU A 88 -3.02 -11.02 4.47
C LEU A 88 -4.31 -11.05 5.28
N ILE A 89 -4.72 -12.22 5.77
CA ILE A 89 -5.89 -12.33 6.66
C ILE A 89 -5.66 -11.54 7.94
N GLU A 90 -4.50 -11.70 8.55
CA GLU A 90 -4.14 -10.96 9.77
C GLU A 90 -4.14 -9.46 9.51
N HIS A 91 -3.54 -9.04 8.40
CA HIS A 91 -3.53 -7.62 8.03
C HIS A 91 -4.94 -7.09 7.75
N ARG A 92 -5.75 -7.86 7.01
CA ARG A 92 -7.16 -7.50 6.75
C ARG A 92 -7.92 -7.28 8.05
N ASP A 93 -7.76 -8.19 9.01
CA ASP A 93 -8.48 -8.10 10.28
C ASP A 93 -8.07 -6.87 11.07
N ALA A 94 -6.79 -6.49 11.02
CA ALA A 94 -6.30 -5.25 11.63
C ALA A 94 -6.90 -4.02 10.94
N VAL A 95 -7.00 -4.04 9.62
CA VAL A 95 -7.62 -2.95 8.85
C VAL A 95 -9.11 -2.83 9.18
N LEU A 96 -9.81 -3.96 9.27
CA LEU A 96 -11.23 -3.97 9.62
C LEU A 96 -11.47 -3.38 11.01
N ALA A 97 -10.63 -3.72 11.99
CA ALA A 97 -10.72 -3.17 13.33
C ALA A 97 -10.51 -1.65 13.32
N ARG A 98 -9.57 -1.18 12.52
CA ARG A 98 -9.28 0.25 12.38
C ARG A 98 -10.43 1.00 11.71
N ILE A 99 -11.06 0.40 10.71
CA ILE A 99 -12.25 0.97 10.06
C ILE A 99 -13.38 1.11 11.08
N ALA A 100 -13.62 0.08 11.89
CA ALA A 100 -14.66 0.12 12.92
C ALA A 100 -14.40 1.21 13.95
N GLU A 101 -13.14 1.36 14.38
CA GLU A 101 -12.75 2.42 15.31
C GLU A 101 -12.95 3.81 14.70
N LEU A 102 -12.52 4.00 13.44
CA LEU A 102 -12.72 5.25 12.74
C LEU A 102 -14.21 5.57 12.57
N GLN A 103 -15.02 4.57 12.28
CA GLN A 103 -16.48 4.75 12.16
C GLN A 103 -17.09 5.23 13.47
N THR A 104 -16.69 4.64 14.59
CA THR A 104 -17.16 5.05 15.92
C THR A 104 -16.80 6.52 16.20
N ASN A 105 -15.56 6.89 15.90
CA ASN A 105 -15.11 8.26 16.10
C ASN A 105 -15.81 9.23 15.17
N LEU A 106 -16.03 8.83 13.92
CA LEU A 106 -16.75 9.64 12.95
C LEU A 106 -18.19 9.90 13.40
N ASP A 107 -18.85 8.87 13.92
CA ASP A 107 -20.24 9.01 14.44
C ASP A 107 -20.30 10.03 15.58
N ALA A 108 -19.31 10.00 16.48
CA ALA A 108 -19.23 10.97 17.57
C ALA A 108 -19.01 12.40 17.04
N ILE A 109 -18.20 12.56 16.02
CA ILE A 109 -17.97 13.87 15.39
C ILE A 109 -19.25 14.36 14.72
N SER A 110 -19.96 13.47 14.02
CA SER A 110 -21.22 13.80 13.35
C SER A 110 -22.29 14.21 14.35
N ASP A 111 -22.38 13.53 15.50
CA ASP A 111 -23.30 13.89 16.56
C ASP A 111 -23.01 15.29 17.13
N LYS A 112 -21.73 15.62 17.25
CA LYS A 112 -21.33 16.95 17.74
C LYS A 112 -21.67 18.04 16.73
N ILE A 113 -21.53 17.76 15.44
CA ILE A 113 -21.95 18.69 14.38
C ILE A 113 -23.44 18.94 14.49
N ALA A 114 -24.24 17.89 14.64
CA ALA A 114 -25.69 18.03 14.77
C ALA A 114 -26.07 18.87 16.01
N PHE A 115 -25.34 18.67 17.11
CA PHE A 115 -25.52 19.48 18.31
C PHE A 115 -25.29 20.96 18.03
N TYR A 116 -24.21 21.31 17.38
CA TYR A 116 -23.90 22.71 17.09
C TYR A 116 -24.85 23.32 16.07
N GLU A 117 -25.32 22.57 15.10
CA GLU A 117 -26.32 23.03 14.15
C GLU A 117 -27.62 23.42 14.87
N ALA A 118 -28.05 22.58 15.81
CA ALA A 118 -29.22 22.88 16.61
C ALA A 118 -29.01 24.12 17.50
N ALA A 119 -27.83 24.22 18.11
CA ALA A 119 -27.49 25.37 18.95
C ALA A 119 -27.46 26.68 18.15
N GLU A 120 -26.95 26.63 16.92
CA GLU A 120 -26.96 27.81 16.02
C GLU A 120 -28.40 28.25 15.71
N ARG A 121 -29.27 27.30 15.41
CA ARG A 121 -30.67 27.61 15.12
C ARG A 121 -31.37 28.27 16.32
N GLU A 122 -31.13 27.76 17.53
CA GLU A 122 -31.67 28.31 18.74
C GLU A 122 -31.15 29.71 19.02
N ALA A 123 -29.86 29.92 18.80
CA ALA A 123 -29.25 31.24 19.00
C ALA A 123 -29.80 32.27 18.00
N SER A 124 -30.15 31.85 16.78
CA SER A 124 -30.72 32.73 15.76
C SER A 124 -32.17 33.12 16.05
N THR A 125 -32.92 32.29 16.77
CA THR A 125 -34.34 32.52 17.07
C THR A 125 -34.55 33.22 18.42
N GLY A 126 -33.52 33.26 19.22
CA GLY A 126 -33.53 33.93 20.52
C GLY A 126 -33.24 35.42 20.38
#